data_5fda0d2f9730a60a9c2d9a6a66ead14b
#
_entry.id   5fda0d2f9730a60a9c2d9a6a66ead14b
#
_cell.length_a   1.000
_cell.length_b   1.000
_cell.length_c   1.000
_cell.angle_alpha   90.00
_cell.angle_beta   90.00
_cell.angle_gamma   90.00
#
_symmetry.space_group_name_H-M   'P 1'
#
loop_
_entity.id
_entity.type
_entity.pdbx_description
1 polymer ?
#
loop_
_entity_poly.entity_id
_entity_poly.type
_entity_poly.pdbx_seq_one_letter_code
_entity_poly.pdbx_strand_id
1 'polypeptide(L)'
;MPERLSRLQVTAGLFVLALLVLPFADLTLAGHDPRGVLWRMVQGFLAPDFTAVEHIGRALVLTVMFAVAGVAAGGVAGLIMAPFYDHPWLRAFCIALRSVHELFWALLLLQVLGVSALTGVLAIALPYAGIFAKVFAEHLEEADQGPSRALPKGTDGLSRFLYARAPLALAPMRIYALYRLECGLRSSAVLGFIGLPTLGFQLDSFFRQGDYDAASAIMILYVALIASIRLWMRWRLVPVWVLAAVLVLTTLQSPPMGQGALWRFLSEDIVPAPLRDGWDGAALAEWLGHILSAEALPGLIATLICAQIALVLTGAVAFFSFGLIVPRVSGRFGAVAGHFVLVVLRSFPEYMLAYLFVQVFGPSMLPAILALSLHNGAIIGHLLGRQAEALCPELRADAPRGVTLWAWELMPRLYGSFLALCLYRWEIILRETAVMGLLGVMTLGFYIDSAMAELRLDCAVVLLVMAGGLTAAIDSMSRAIRRRLGTGALRRMPQETLLGERA
;
A
#
# COMPACT_ATOMS: atom_id res chain seq x y z
N MET A 1 -31.87 -11.54 14.97
CA MET A 1 -31.02 -11.33 13.77
C MET A 1 -30.57 -9.89 13.79
N PRO A 2 -29.27 -9.56 13.75
CA PRO A 2 -28.88 -8.16 13.64
C PRO A 2 -29.41 -7.61 12.31
N GLU A 3 -30.02 -6.44 12.35
CA GLU A 3 -30.55 -5.76 11.18
C GLU A 3 -29.49 -5.67 10.09
N ARG A 4 -29.82 -6.11 8.89
CA ARG A 4 -28.94 -6.02 7.72
C ARG A 4 -28.83 -4.55 7.34
N LEU A 5 -27.67 -3.95 7.48
CA LEU A 5 -27.40 -2.61 6.97
C LEU A 5 -27.66 -2.60 5.46
N SER A 6 -28.39 -1.62 4.96
CA SER A 6 -28.54 -1.46 3.52
C SER A 6 -27.26 -0.87 2.95
N ARG A 7 -26.93 -1.24 1.70
CA ARG A 7 -25.75 -0.72 1.00
C ARG A 7 -25.81 0.81 0.88
N LEU A 8 -27.01 1.35 0.68
CA LEU A 8 -27.23 2.78 0.57
C LEU A 8 -26.98 3.51 1.90
N GLN A 9 -27.40 2.93 3.04
CA GLN A 9 -27.14 3.50 4.36
C GLN A 9 -25.65 3.59 4.66
N VAL A 10 -24.86 2.56 4.30
CA VAL A 10 -23.41 2.59 4.49
C VAL A 10 -22.78 3.67 3.61
N THR A 11 -23.17 3.76 2.33
CA THR A 11 -22.64 4.80 1.43
C THR A 11 -23.00 6.19 1.92
N ALA A 12 -24.28 6.39 2.30
CA ALA A 12 -24.74 7.67 2.84
C ALA A 12 -23.98 8.03 4.14
N GLY A 13 -23.78 7.05 5.03
CA GLY A 13 -23.01 7.25 6.26
C GLY A 13 -21.56 7.68 6.01
N LEU A 14 -20.87 7.03 5.06
CA LEU A 14 -19.51 7.39 4.68
C LEU A 14 -19.45 8.80 4.07
N PHE A 15 -20.45 9.15 3.24
CA PHE A 15 -20.53 10.46 2.60
C PHE A 15 -20.84 11.57 3.62
N VAL A 16 -21.81 11.35 4.50
CA VAL A 16 -22.16 12.29 5.59
C VAL A 16 -20.97 12.51 6.52
N LEU A 17 -20.26 11.43 6.88
CA LEU A 17 -19.06 11.55 7.71
C LEU A 17 -18.00 12.40 7.01
N ALA A 18 -17.77 12.22 5.71
CA ALA A 18 -16.82 13.04 4.95
C ALA A 18 -17.23 14.52 4.91
N LEU A 19 -18.53 14.82 4.74
CA LEU A 19 -19.04 16.20 4.78
C LEU A 19 -18.88 16.83 6.17
N LEU A 20 -19.09 16.07 7.24
CA LEU A 20 -18.93 16.56 8.61
C LEU A 20 -17.47 16.88 8.95
N VAL A 21 -16.51 16.13 8.42
CA VAL A 21 -15.08 16.36 8.69
C VAL A 21 -14.45 17.36 7.70
N LEU A 22 -15.09 17.66 6.58
CA LEU A 22 -14.58 18.55 5.55
C LEU A 22 -14.20 19.97 6.05
N PRO A 23 -14.98 20.62 6.94
CA PRO A 23 -14.62 21.94 7.47
C PRO A 23 -13.34 21.95 8.32
N PHE A 24 -12.90 20.79 8.79
CA PHE A 24 -11.69 20.63 9.60
C PHE A 24 -10.47 20.21 8.77
N ALA A 25 -10.65 20.01 7.47
CA ALA A 25 -9.56 19.67 6.56
C ALA A 25 -8.78 20.93 6.17
N ASP A 26 -7.46 20.86 6.27
CA ASP A 26 -6.59 21.89 5.72
C ASP A 26 -6.51 21.73 4.19
N LEU A 27 -7.31 22.51 3.48
CA LEU A 27 -7.36 22.55 2.01
C LEU A 27 -6.71 23.82 1.46
N THR A 28 -5.81 24.44 2.21
CA THR A 28 -5.13 25.67 1.80
C THR A 28 -4.27 25.46 0.57
N LEU A 29 -4.27 26.46 -0.31
CA LEU A 29 -3.41 26.54 -1.48
C LEU A 29 -2.22 27.41 -1.11
N ALA A 30 -1.16 26.82 -0.60
CA ALA A 30 0.04 27.52 -0.14
C ALA A 30 1.10 27.70 -1.25
N GLY A 31 0.86 27.20 -2.45
CA GLY A 31 1.77 27.32 -3.59
C GLY A 31 1.85 28.78 -4.09
N HIS A 32 3.07 29.29 -4.28
CA HIS A 32 3.30 30.67 -4.73
C HIS A 32 2.95 30.89 -6.21
N ASP A 33 3.16 29.88 -7.06
CA ASP A 33 2.87 29.92 -8.50
C ASP A 33 2.40 28.56 -9.02
N PRO A 34 1.18 28.13 -8.69
CA PRO A 34 0.67 26.82 -9.10
C PRO A 34 0.64 26.62 -10.63
N ARG A 35 0.33 27.70 -11.37
CA ARG A 35 0.24 27.63 -12.84
C ARG A 35 1.60 27.48 -13.49
N GLY A 36 2.59 28.25 -13.05
CA GLY A 36 3.94 28.17 -13.57
C GLY A 36 4.61 26.84 -13.24
N VAL A 37 4.41 26.31 -12.03
CA VAL A 37 4.90 24.98 -11.64
C VAL A 37 4.26 23.91 -12.51
N LEU A 38 2.93 23.91 -12.64
CA LEU A 38 2.21 22.96 -13.48
C LEU A 38 2.68 23.01 -14.92
N TRP A 39 2.90 24.20 -15.47
CA TRP A 39 3.40 24.37 -16.84
C TRP A 39 4.80 23.77 -17.02
N ARG A 40 5.73 24.06 -16.08
CA ARG A 40 7.08 23.45 -16.10
C ARG A 40 7.04 21.94 -16.01
N MET A 41 6.16 21.38 -15.17
CA MET A 41 5.96 19.93 -15.10
C MET A 41 5.45 19.35 -16.43
N VAL A 42 4.47 20.00 -17.06
CA VAL A 42 3.98 19.57 -18.39
C VAL A 42 5.10 19.62 -19.42
N GLN A 43 5.92 20.68 -19.43
CA GLN A 43 7.09 20.78 -20.31
C GLN A 43 8.09 19.65 -20.05
N GLY A 44 8.39 19.34 -18.78
CA GLY A 44 9.26 18.22 -18.42
C GLY A 44 8.74 16.86 -18.87
N PHE A 45 7.41 16.63 -18.81
CA PHE A 45 6.82 15.41 -19.37
C PHE A 45 6.85 15.35 -20.90
N LEU A 46 6.84 16.50 -21.59
CA LEU A 46 6.93 16.55 -23.05
C LEU A 46 8.37 16.41 -23.55
N ALA A 47 9.36 16.83 -22.75
CA ALA A 47 10.77 16.78 -23.08
C ALA A 47 11.60 16.20 -21.92
N PRO A 48 11.41 14.91 -21.55
CA PRO A 48 12.09 14.31 -20.41
C PRO A 48 13.58 14.15 -20.67
N ASP A 49 14.42 14.58 -19.72
CA ASP A 49 15.86 14.44 -19.82
C ASP A 49 16.37 13.17 -19.13
N PHE A 50 16.60 12.12 -19.93
CA PHE A 50 17.18 10.86 -19.44
C PHE A 50 18.69 10.95 -19.22
N THR A 51 19.36 12.01 -19.69
CA THR A 51 20.81 12.17 -19.62
C THR A 51 21.25 12.90 -18.34
N ALA A 52 20.39 13.71 -17.75
CA ALA A 52 20.63 14.40 -16.51
C ALA A 52 20.80 13.47 -15.30
N VAL A 53 20.30 12.22 -15.41
CA VAL A 53 20.28 11.27 -14.28
C VAL A 53 21.54 10.41 -14.36
N GLU A 54 22.57 10.79 -13.59
CA GLU A 54 23.75 9.94 -13.40
C GLU A 54 23.36 8.60 -12.77
N HIS A 55 23.89 7.51 -13.31
CA HIS A 55 23.70 6.16 -12.77
C HIS A 55 22.23 5.67 -12.73
N ILE A 56 21.34 6.17 -13.60
CA ILE A 56 19.93 5.78 -13.66
C ILE A 56 19.75 4.25 -13.75
N GLY A 57 20.60 3.57 -14.51
CA GLY A 57 20.58 2.11 -14.61
C GLY A 57 20.85 1.41 -13.27
N ARG A 58 21.78 1.96 -12.46
CA ARG A 58 22.07 1.42 -11.12
C ARG A 58 20.87 1.63 -10.18
N ALA A 59 20.27 2.82 -10.18
CA ALA A 59 19.09 3.12 -9.37
C ALA A 59 17.92 2.22 -9.74
N LEU A 60 17.70 1.96 -11.04
CA LEU A 60 16.66 1.05 -11.55
C LEU A 60 16.92 -0.40 -11.08
N VAL A 61 18.16 -0.89 -11.24
CA VAL A 61 18.53 -2.23 -10.80
C VAL A 61 18.32 -2.35 -9.29
N LEU A 62 18.79 -1.41 -8.47
CA LEU A 62 18.65 -1.46 -7.03
C LEU A 62 17.17 -1.42 -6.59
N THR A 63 16.32 -0.63 -7.27
CA THR A 63 14.87 -0.63 -7.04
C THR A 63 14.27 -2.03 -7.20
N VAL A 64 14.66 -2.72 -8.28
CA VAL A 64 14.21 -4.11 -8.53
C VAL A 64 14.79 -5.08 -7.50
N MET A 65 16.08 -4.97 -7.18
CA MET A 65 16.76 -5.89 -6.25
C MET A 65 16.20 -5.80 -4.82
N PHE A 66 15.94 -4.59 -4.32
CA PHE A 66 15.29 -4.41 -3.02
C PHE A 66 13.87 -4.99 -2.99
N ALA A 67 13.07 -4.74 -4.05
CA ALA A 67 11.74 -5.30 -4.16
C ALA A 67 11.75 -6.83 -4.16
N VAL A 68 12.61 -7.43 -4.99
CA VAL A 68 12.72 -8.89 -5.10
C VAL A 68 13.19 -9.50 -3.78
N ALA A 69 14.27 -8.98 -3.18
CA ALA A 69 14.82 -9.51 -1.93
C ALA A 69 13.82 -9.37 -0.77
N GLY A 70 13.21 -8.19 -0.62
CA GLY A 70 12.25 -7.93 0.46
C GLY A 70 10.98 -8.77 0.33
N VAL A 71 10.40 -8.87 -0.87
CA VAL A 71 9.21 -9.68 -1.11
C VAL A 71 9.52 -11.18 -0.99
N ALA A 72 10.69 -11.64 -1.46
CA ALA A 72 11.09 -13.05 -1.31
C ALA A 72 11.31 -13.41 0.16
N ALA A 73 12.04 -12.57 0.91
CA ALA A 73 12.26 -12.79 2.34
C ALA A 73 10.94 -12.78 3.13
N GLY A 74 10.06 -11.79 2.87
CA GLY A 74 8.73 -11.74 3.46
C GLY A 74 7.86 -12.92 3.07
N GLY A 75 7.93 -13.37 1.80
CA GLY A 75 7.21 -14.55 1.30
C GLY A 75 7.63 -15.85 1.97
N VAL A 76 8.94 -16.06 2.15
CA VAL A 76 9.48 -17.22 2.88
C VAL A 76 9.05 -17.19 4.34
N ALA A 77 9.20 -16.06 5.03
CA ALA A 77 8.76 -15.91 6.41
C ALA A 77 7.24 -16.15 6.56
N GLY A 78 6.45 -15.57 5.64
CA GLY A 78 5.00 -15.77 5.60
C GLY A 78 4.59 -17.21 5.35
N LEU A 79 5.30 -17.93 4.45
CA LEU A 79 5.05 -19.34 4.19
C LEU A 79 5.31 -20.22 5.42
N ILE A 80 6.38 -19.92 6.17
CA ILE A 80 6.71 -20.61 7.43
C ILE A 80 5.64 -20.34 8.49
N MET A 81 5.12 -19.12 8.59
CA MET A 81 4.11 -18.73 9.57
C MET A 81 2.70 -19.18 9.22
N ALA A 82 2.38 -19.36 7.93
CA ALA A 82 1.01 -19.64 7.46
C ALA A 82 0.36 -20.88 8.10
N PRO A 83 1.05 -22.04 8.28
CA PRO A 83 0.45 -23.22 8.93
C PRO A 83 0.03 -23.00 10.38
N PHE A 84 0.63 -22.01 11.05
CA PHE A 84 0.43 -21.69 12.47
C PHE A 84 -0.44 -20.47 12.69
N TYR A 85 -1.02 -19.89 11.63
CA TYR A 85 -1.76 -18.62 11.68
C TYR A 85 -3.02 -18.68 12.55
N ASP A 86 -3.52 -19.88 12.88
CA ASP A 86 -4.66 -20.07 13.80
C ASP A 86 -4.33 -19.70 15.24
N HIS A 87 -3.04 -19.71 15.64
CA HIS A 87 -2.62 -19.31 16.97
C HIS A 87 -2.83 -17.81 17.19
N PRO A 88 -3.56 -17.40 18.26
CA PRO A 88 -3.93 -16.00 18.48
C PRO A 88 -2.72 -15.07 18.62
N TRP A 89 -1.64 -15.53 19.28
CA TRP A 89 -0.41 -14.75 19.41
C TRP A 89 0.30 -14.50 18.08
N LEU A 90 0.36 -15.52 17.20
CA LEU A 90 0.97 -15.35 15.87
C LEU A 90 0.13 -14.45 14.98
N ARG A 91 -1.20 -14.59 15.05
CA ARG A 91 -2.12 -13.69 14.37
C ARG A 91 -1.96 -12.24 14.82
N ALA A 92 -1.85 -12.00 16.14
CA ALA A 92 -1.60 -10.67 16.69
C ALA A 92 -0.24 -10.10 16.21
N PHE A 93 0.80 -10.92 16.24
CA PHE A 93 2.13 -10.56 15.73
C PHE A 93 2.09 -10.19 14.23
N CYS A 94 1.46 -11.01 13.38
CA CYS A 94 1.31 -10.71 11.97
C CYS A 94 0.46 -9.45 11.73
N ILE A 95 -0.55 -9.17 12.56
CA ILE A 95 -1.31 -7.92 12.50
C ILE A 95 -0.41 -6.74 12.84
N ALA A 96 0.41 -6.82 13.88
CA ALA A 96 1.35 -5.77 14.26
C ALA A 96 2.35 -5.48 13.11
N LEU A 97 2.95 -6.52 12.53
CA LEU A 97 3.91 -6.36 11.42
C LEU A 97 3.30 -5.63 10.22
N ARG A 98 2.07 -5.97 9.83
CA ARG A 98 1.43 -5.42 8.61
C ARG A 98 0.67 -4.12 8.84
N SER A 99 0.41 -3.72 10.10
CA SER A 99 -0.32 -2.49 10.41
C SER A 99 0.57 -1.24 10.34
N VAL A 100 1.87 -1.42 10.45
CA VAL A 100 2.88 -0.37 10.28
C VAL A 100 3.33 -0.34 8.81
N HIS A 101 3.39 0.86 8.23
CA HIS A 101 3.84 1.04 6.85
C HIS A 101 5.34 0.74 6.72
N GLU A 102 5.78 0.20 5.57
CA GLU A 102 7.19 -0.18 5.32
C GLU A 102 8.19 0.96 5.53
N LEU A 103 7.77 2.19 5.29
CA LEU A 103 8.60 3.36 5.53
C LEU A 103 9.01 3.51 7.00
N PHE A 104 8.07 3.33 7.93
CA PHE A 104 8.39 3.45 9.36
C PHE A 104 9.23 2.29 9.86
N TRP A 105 9.05 1.09 9.28
CA TRP A 105 10.01 0.01 9.48
C TRP A 105 11.40 0.40 9.00
N ALA A 106 11.48 1.07 7.83
CA ALA A 106 12.76 1.55 7.30
C ALA A 106 13.41 2.57 8.23
N LEU A 107 12.66 3.56 8.72
CA LEU A 107 13.14 4.59 9.64
C LEU A 107 13.60 4.00 10.99
N LEU A 108 12.86 3.04 11.56
CA LEU A 108 13.26 2.34 12.79
C LEU A 108 14.55 1.54 12.60
N LEU A 109 14.61 0.76 11.51
CA LEU A 109 15.79 -0.07 11.22
C LEU A 109 17.01 0.77 10.87
N LEU A 110 16.81 1.96 10.29
CA LEU A 110 17.88 2.93 10.02
C LEU A 110 18.64 3.30 11.29
N GLN A 111 17.96 3.42 12.44
CA GLN A 111 18.58 3.78 13.71
C GLN A 111 19.55 2.68 14.23
N VAL A 112 19.31 1.43 13.86
CA VAL A 112 20.12 0.28 14.33
C VAL A 112 21.12 -0.17 13.28
N LEU A 113 20.68 -0.29 12.02
CA LEU A 113 21.44 -0.90 10.93
C LEU A 113 22.06 0.16 9.98
N GLY A 114 21.77 1.44 10.21
CA GLY A 114 22.19 2.51 9.31
C GLY A 114 21.57 2.39 7.90
N VAL A 115 22.08 3.21 6.96
CA VAL A 115 21.71 3.13 5.54
C VAL A 115 22.38 1.91 4.93
N SER A 116 21.72 0.76 4.96
CA SER A 116 22.28 -0.52 4.54
C SER A 116 21.31 -1.31 3.67
N ALA A 117 21.87 -2.27 2.92
CA ALA A 117 21.06 -3.21 2.15
C ALA A 117 20.07 -3.99 3.04
N LEU A 118 20.51 -4.36 4.24
CA LEU A 118 19.69 -5.11 5.20
C LEU A 118 18.50 -4.28 5.69
N THR A 119 18.72 -2.98 5.97
CA THR A 119 17.65 -2.03 6.31
C THR A 119 16.56 -2.00 5.25
N GLY A 120 16.94 -1.84 3.96
CA GLY A 120 15.96 -1.81 2.86
C GLY A 120 15.22 -3.11 2.67
N VAL A 121 15.91 -4.26 2.76
CA VAL A 121 15.29 -5.58 2.63
C VAL A 121 14.32 -5.87 3.77
N LEU A 122 14.73 -5.64 5.02
CA LEU A 122 13.89 -5.90 6.19
C LEU A 122 12.69 -4.96 6.26
N ALA A 123 12.85 -3.70 5.87
CA ALA A 123 11.75 -2.73 5.83
C ALA A 123 10.57 -3.21 4.97
N ILE A 124 10.86 -3.86 3.83
CA ILE A 124 9.84 -4.48 2.98
C ILE A 124 9.43 -5.85 3.55
N ALA A 125 10.38 -6.68 3.96
CA ALA A 125 10.12 -8.05 4.35
C ALA A 125 9.19 -8.18 5.57
N LEU A 126 9.34 -7.30 6.59
CA LEU A 126 8.57 -7.39 7.84
C LEU A 126 7.05 -7.25 7.62
N PRO A 127 6.53 -6.17 7.01
CA PRO A 127 5.09 -6.06 6.76
C PRO A 127 4.60 -7.12 5.77
N TYR A 128 5.41 -7.46 4.77
CA TYR A 128 5.06 -8.49 3.79
C TYR A 128 4.98 -9.89 4.42
N ALA A 129 5.82 -10.21 5.40
CA ALA A 129 5.74 -11.47 6.13
C ALA A 129 4.37 -11.64 6.82
N GLY A 130 3.87 -10.59 7.49
CA GLY A 130 2.55 -10.59 8.10
C GLY A 130 1.40 -10.71 7.09
N ILE A 131 1.55 -10.08 5.92
CA ILE A 131 0.57 -10.14 4.82
C ILE A 131 0.55 -11.53 4.19
N PHE A 132 1.73 -12.09 3.85
CA PHE A 132 1.84 -13.41 3.24
C PHE A 132 1.37 -14.51 4.20
N ALA A 133 1.71 -14.43 5.50
CA ALA A 133 1.25 -15.40 6.49
C ALA A 133 -0.27 -15.50 6.51
N LYS A 134 -0.97 -14.36 6.50
CA LYS A 134 -2.44 -14.32 6.46
C LYS A 134 -2.99 -14.94 5.18
N VAL A 135 -2.54 -14.45 4.02
CA VAL A 135 -3.12 -14.84 2.72
C VAL A 135 -2.77 -16.28 2.37
N PHE A 136 -1.56 -16.74 2.70
CA PHE A 136 -1.18 -18.13 2.51
C PHE A 136 -1.97 -19.07 3.43
N ALA A 137 -2.26 -18.65 4.67
CA ALA A 137 -3.16 -19.42 5.54
C ALA A 137 -4.57 -19.55 4.93
N GLU A 138 -5.13 -18.43 4.41
CA GLU A 138 -6.43 -18.45 3.72
C GLU A 138 -6.41 -19.41 2.50
N HIS A 139 -5.35 -19.41 1.68
CA HIS A 139 -5.23 -20.37 0.56
C HIS A 139 -5.09 -21.81 1.01
N LEU A 140 -4.43 -22.06 2.15
CA LEU A 140 -4.35 -23.42 2.74
C LEU A 140 -5.70 -23.91 3.29
N GLU A 141 -6.54 -22.98 3.79
CA GLU A 141 -7.89 -23.30 4.25
C GLU A 141 -8.87 -23.55 3.10
N GLU A 142 -8.75 -22.76 2.02
CA GLU A 142 -9.61 -22.84 0.83
C GLU A 142 -9.27 -24.03 -0.07
N ALA A 143 -8.05 -24.56 0.00
CA ALA A 143 -7.61 -25.73 -0.77
C ALA A 143 -8.44 -26.97 -0.43
N ASP A 144 -8.64 -27.85 -1.42
CA ASP A 144 -9.35 -29.12 -1.20
C ASP A 144 -8.73 -29.93 -0.07
N GLN A 145 -9.51 -30.23 0.94
CA GLN A 145 -9.09 -31.00 2.11
C GLN A 145 -9.22 -32.53 1.90
N GLY A 146 -9.75 -32.97 0.76
CA GLY A 146 -9.93 -34.40 0.42
C GLY A 146 -8.64 -35.20 0.55
N PRO A 147 -7.53 -34.80 -0.11
CA PRO A 147 -6.24 -35.49 -0.01
C PRO A 147 -5.71 -35.57 1.42
N SER A 148 -5.90 -34.50 2.22
CA SER A 148 -5.46 -34.49 3.62
C SER A 148 -6.27 -35.47 4.50
N ARG A 149 -7.56 -35.68 4.18
CA ARG A 149 -8.44 -36.62 4.90
C ARG A 149 -8.19 -38.07 4.48
N ALA A 150 -7.66 -38.31 3.27
CA ALA A 150 -7.35 -39.63 2.75
C ALA A 150 -6.04 -40.22 3.31
N LEU A 151 -5.23 -39.40 3.98
CA LEU A 151 -3.96 -39.90 4.56
C LEU A 151 -4.22 -40.82 5.76
N PRO A 152 -3.35 -41.85 5.98
CA PRO A 152 -3.46 -42.74 7.11
C PRO A 152 -3.53 -42.02 8.44
N LYS A 153 -4.28 -42.59 9.40
CA LYS A 153 -4.32 -42.11 10.79
C LYS A 153 -2.92 -42.31 11.37
N GLY A 154 -2.31 -41.19 11.83
CA GLY A 154 -0.94 -41.23 12.37
C GLY A 154 0.08 -40.51 11.48
N THR A 155 -0.29 -40.09 10.26
CA THR A 155 0.61 -39.25 9.44
C THR A 155 0.94 -37.96 10.20
N ASP A 156 2.23 -37.65 10.33
CA ASP A 156 2.74 -36.47 10.98
C ASP A 156 2.27 -35.17 10.28
N GLY A 157 2.23 -34.07 11.04
CA GLY A 157 1.73 -32.77 10.57
C GLY A 157 2.52 -32.20 9.41
N LEU A 158 3.85 -32.38 9.41
CA LEU A 158 4.74 -31.88 8.37
C LEU A 158 4.51 -32.62 7.04
N SER A 159 4.44 -33.93 7.07
CA SER A 159 4.15 -34.73 5.86
C SER A 159 2.76 -34.43 5.31
N ARG A 160 1.75 -34.29 6.17
CA ARG A 160 0.40 -33.87 5.77
C ARG A 160 0.42 -32.50 5.10
N PHE A 161 1.16 -31.55 5.65
CA PHE A 161 1.31 -30.23 5.08
C PHE A 161 2.00 -30.30 3.71
N LEU A 162 3.20 -30.91 3.63
CA LEU A 162 4.02 -30.90 2.42
C LEU A 162 3.42 -31.69 1.25
N TYR A 163 2.76 -32.82 1.52
CA TYR A 163 2.28 -33.71 0.45
C TYR A 163 0.79 -33.56 0.13
N ALA A 164 -0.03 -33.06 1.06
CA ALA A 164 -1.47 -33.00 0.85
C ALA A 164 -2.06 -31.58 0.80
N ARG A 165 -1.50 -30.61 1.55
CA ARG A 165 -2.06 -29.25 1.63
C ARG A 165 -1.29 -28.24 0.77
N ALA A 166 0.03 -28.15 0.94
CA ALA A 166 0.85 -27.17 0.26
C ALA A 166 0.80 -27.28 -1.29
N PRO A 167 0.85 -28.47 -1.92
CA PRO A 167 0.79 -28.57 -3.37
C PRO A 167 -0.48 -27.99 -3.99
N LEU A 168 -1.63 -28.13 -3.32
CA LEU A 168 -2.91 -27.60 -3.78
C LEU A 168 -3.04 -26.10 -3.63
N ALA A 169 -2.41 -25.53 -2.60
CA ALA A 169 -2.41 -24.09 -2.35
C ALA A 169 -1.28 -23.35 -3.12
N LEU A 170 -0.31 -24.07 -3.68
CA LEU A 170 0.90 -23.46 -4.26
C LEU A 170 0.60 -22.57 -5.47
N ALA A 171 -0.35 -22.94 -6.33
CA ALA A 171 -0.70 -22.16 -7.52
C ALA A 171 -1.26 -20.77 -7.15
N PRO A 172 -2.31 -20.63 -6.32
CA PRO A 172 -2.81 -19.33 -5.90
C PRO A 172 -1.78 -18.55 -5.07
N MET A 173 -0.99 -19.20 -4.20
CA MET A 173 0.09 -18.54 -3.45
C MET A 173 1.13 -17.91 -4.39
N ARG A 174 1.49 -18.60 -5.45
CA ARG A 174 2.45 -18.15 -6.47
C ARG A 174 1.95 -16.92 -7.23
N ILE A 175 0.69 -16.95 -7.65
CA ILE A 175 0.03 -15.84 -8.32
C ILE A 175 0.01 -14.62 -7.38
N TYR A 176 -0.36 -14.83 -6.12
CA TYR A 176 -0.37 -13.77 -5.13
C TYR A 176 1.04 -13.20 -4.84
N ALA A 177 2.07 -14.04 -4.80
CA ALA A 177 3.44 -13.59 -4.61
C ALA A 177 3.93 -12.68 -5.76
N LEU A 178 3.60 -13.03 -7.01
CA LEU A 178 3.91 -12.18 -8.17
C LEU A 178 3.16 -10.83 -8.13
N TYR A 179 1.89 -10.84 -7.73
CA TYR A 179 1.13 -9.61 -7.50
C TYR A 179 1.79 -8.75 -6.40
N ARG A 180 2.24 -9.38 -5.31
CA ARG A 180 2.92 -8.65 -4.23
C ARG A 180 4.27 -8.08 -4.65
N LEU A 181 4.93 -8.67 -5.63
CA LEU A 181 6.16 -8.11 -6.17
C LEU A 181 5.91 -6.77 -6.90
N GLU A 182 4.79 -6.64 -7.63
CA GLU A 182 4.36 -5.35 -8.20
C GLU A 182 4.19 -4.28 -7.10
N CYS A 183 3.57 -4.65 -5.97
CA CYS A 183 3.49 -3.76 -4.81
C CYS A 183 4.88 -3.49 -4.21
N GLY A 184 5.76 -4.49 -4.11
CA GLY A 184 7.12 -4.38 -3.59
C GLY A 184 8.00 -3.44 -4.41
N LEU A 185 7.79 -3.35 -5.71
CA LEU A 185 8.47 -2.33 -6.54
C LEU A 185 8.07 -0.91 -6.11
N ARG A 186 6.82 -0.68 -5.75
CA ARG A 186 6.36 0.59 -5.20
C ARG A 186 7.00 0.87 -3.84
N SER A 187 7.00 -0.11 -2.96
CA SER A 187 7.66 -0.02 -1.65
C SER A 187 9.16 0.26 -1.76
N SER A 188 9.86 -0.33 -2.73
CA SER A 188 11.29 -0.11 -2.90
C SER A 188 11.64 1.33 -3.33
N ALA A 189 10.76 2.01 -4.04
CA ALA A 189 10.97 3.42 -4.36
C ALA A 189 10.84 4.31 -3.11
N VAL A 190 9.97 3.96 -2.15
CA VAL A 190 9.86 4.68 -0.87
C VAL A 190 11.16 4.61 -0.06
N LEU A 191 11.97 3.56 -0.23
CA LEU A 191 13.29 3.45 0.42
C LEU A 191 14.27 4.58 0.02
N GLY A 192 14.00 5.28 -1.07
CA GLY A 192 14.76 6.47 -1.47
C GLY A 192 14.71 7.58 -0.43
N PHE A 193 13.60 7.75 0.30
CA PHE A 193 13.46 8.77 1.34
C PHE A 193 14.37 8.53 2.56
N ILE A 194 14.83 7.30 2.78
CA ILE A 194 15.81 6.99 3.83
C ILE A 194 17.26 7.00 3.31
N GLY A 195 17.49 7.49 2.08
CA GLY A 195 18.82 7.61 1.50
C GLY A 195 19.35 6.38 0.75
N LEU A 196 18.52 5.34 0.54
CA LEU A 196 18.93 4.21 -0.29
C LEU A 196 18.90 4.59 -1.78
N PRO A 197 19.92 4.25 -2.59
CA PRO A 197 20.09 4.75 -3.96
C PRO A 197 19.16 4.05 -4.96
N THR A 198 17.87 4.17 -4.74
CA THR A 198 16.78 3.69 -5.60
C THR A 198 16.29 4.80 -6.53
N LEU A 199 15.40 4.47 -7.47
CA LEU A 199 14.73 5.48 -8.32
C LEU A 199 14.00 6.55 -7.49
N GLY A 200 13.48 6.19 -6.31
CA GLY A 200 12.83 7.14 -5.43
C GLY A 200 13.77 8.18 -4.86
N PHE A 201 15.02 7.81 -4.56
CA PHE A 201 16.04 8.76 -4.11
C PHE A 201 16.36 9.82 -5.19
N GLN A 202 16.53 9.36 -6.42
CA GLN A 202 16.78 10.25 -7.55
C GLN A 202 15.57 11.18 -7.79
N LEU A 203 14.37 10.63 -7.72
CA LEU A 203 13.14 11.40 -7.91
C LEU A 203 13.00 12.51 -6.83
N ASP A 204 13.20 12.18 -5.56
CA ASP A 204 13.18 13.15 -4.45
C ASP A 204 14.22 14.26 -4.67
N SER A 205 15.42 13.88 -5.07
CA SER A 205 16.50 14.82 -5.34
C SER A 205 16.15 15.83 -6.44
N PHE A 206 15.65 15.38 -7.59
CA PHE A 206 15.30 16.27 -8.69
C PHE A 206 14.07 17.13 -8.40
N PHE A 207 13.07 16.60 -7.70
CA PHE A 207 11.94 17.41 -7.26
C PHE A 207 12.34 18.52 -6.30
N ARG A 208 13.26 18.26 -5.37
CA ARG A 208 13.78 19.29 -4.45
C ARG A 208 14.57 20.38 -5.18
N GLN A 209 15.21 20.02 -6.28
CA GLN A 209 15.94 20.96 -7.14
C GLN A 209 15.00 21.72 -8.11
N GLY A 210 13.76 21.30 -8.27
CA GLY A 210 12.81 21.86 -9.24
C GLY A 210 13.14 21.47 -10.69
N ASP A 211 13.94 20.41 -10.87
CA ASP A 211 14.31 19.86 -12.17
C ASP A 211 13.23 18.84 -12.60
N TYR A 212 12.20 19.35 -13.26
CA TYR A 212 11.04 18.54 -13.66
C TYR A 212 11.33 17.69 -14.89
N ASP A 213 12.32 18.02 -15.71
CA ASP A 213 12.68 17.29 -16.92
C ASP A 213 13.32 15.94 -16.54
N ALA A 214 14.30 15.98 -15.63
CA ALA A 214 14.93 14.77 -15.06
C ALA A 214 13.94 13.96 -14.20
N ALA A 215 13.12 14.64 -13.36
CA ALA A 215 12.10 13.97 -12.56
C ALA A 215 11.08 13.22 -13.41
N SER A 216 10.64 13.81 -14.55
CA SER A 216 9.74 13.18 -15.51
C SER A 216 10.35 11.96 -16.17
N ALA A 217 11.63 12.00 -16.53
CA ALA A 217 12.35 10.84 -17.07
C ALA A 217 12.32 9.65 -16.09
N ILE A 218 12.57 9.90 -14.80
CA ILE A 218 12.51 8.87 -13.75
C ILE A 218 11.09 8.32 -13.60
N MET A 219 10.08 9.19 -13.61
CA MET A 219 8.68 8.77 -13.50
C MET A 219 8.26 7.89 -14.67
N ILE A 220 8.64 8.24 -15.89
CA ILE A 220 8.38 7.45 -17.10
C ILE A 220 9.04 6.06 -16.99
N LEU A 221 10.32 6.02 -16.58
CA LEU A 221 11.02 4.75 -16.39
C LEU A 221 10.37 3.88 -15.30
N TYR A 222 9.93 4.51 -14.24
CA TYR A 222 9.27 3.80 -13.14
C TYR A 222 7.93 3.19 -13.60
N VAL A 223 7.11 3.94 -14.33
CA VAL A 223 5.87 3.43 -14.92
C VAL A 223 6.15 2.33 -15.94
N ALA A 224 7.17 2.50 -16.77
CA ALA A 224 7.58 1.49 -17.75
C ALA A 224 8.05 0.19 -17.05
N LEU A 225 8.80 0.32 -15.95
CA LEU A 225 9.24 -0.81 -15.14
C LEU A 225 8.05 -1.61 -14.58
N ILE A 226 7.06 -0.93 -14.00
CA ILE A 226 5.87 -1.59 -13.45
C ILE A 226 5.01 -2.17 -14.57
N ALA A 227 4.77 -1.43 -15.65
CA ALA A 227 3.94 -1.88 -16.77
C ALA A 227 4.55 -3.12 -17.46
N SER A 228 5.88 -3.21 -17.50
CA SER A 228 6.61 -4.34 -18.13
C SER A 228 6.83 -5.54 -17.22
N ILE A 229 6.41 -5.51 -15.95
CA ILE A 229 6.74 -6.56 -14.95
C ILE A 229 6.40 -7.97 -15.44
N ARG A 230 5.30 -8.13 -16.17
CA ARG A 230 4.87 -9.42 -16.73
C ARG A 230 5.80 -9.98 -17.81
N LEU A 231 6.60 -9.13 -18.46
CA LEU A 231 7.53 -9.55 -19.52
C LEU A 231 8.79 -10.19 -18.94
N TRP A 232 9.34 -9.61 -17.87
CA TRP A 232 10.63 -10.01 -17.29
C TRP A 232 10.49 -10.81 -15.99
N MET A 233 9.37 -10.70 -15.25
CA MET A 233 9.15 -11.44 -14.01
C MET A 233 8.23 -12.63 -14.26
N ARG A 234 8.84 -13.75 -14.66
CA ARG A 234 8.16 -15.05 -14.79
C ARG A 234 8.53 -15.94 -13.61
N TRP A 235 7.59 -16.75 -13.12
CA TRP A 235 7.82 -17.60 -11.94
C TRP A 235 9.09 -18.47 -12.06
N ARG A 236 9.39 -18.99 -13.25
CA ARG A 236 10.60 -19.79 -13.50
C ARG A 236 11.90 -19.00 -13.29
N LEU A 237 11.86 -17.68 -13.42
CA LEU A 237 13.01 -16.80 -13.27
C LEU A 237 13.17 -16.25 -11.83
N VAL A 238 12.18 -16.46 -10.95
CA VAL A 238 12.24 -15.95 -9.56
C VAL A 238 13.51 -16.38 -8.83
N PRO A 239 13.97 -17.66 -8.88
CA PRO A 239 15.22 -18.03 -8.23
C PRO A 239 16.44 -17.25 -8.75
N VAL A 240 16.48 -16.99 -10.07
CA VAL A 240 17.56 -16.22 -10.70
C VAL A 240 17.51 -14.76 -10.22
N TRP A 241 16.32 -14.17 -10.16
CA TRP A 241 16.15 -12.81 -9.65
C TRP A 241 16.52 -12.69 -8.17
N VAL A 242 16.15 -13.67 -7.34
CA VAL A 242 16.53 -13.70 -5.91
C VAL A 242 18.03 -13.81 -5.75
N LEU A 243 18.70 -14.69 -6.52
CA LEU A 243 20.14 -14.81 -6.51
C LEU A 243 20.82 -13.50 -6.95
N ALA A 244 20.35 -12.91 -8.04
CA ALA A 244 20.85 -11.62 -8.51
C ALA A 244 20.65 -10.52 -7.45
N ALA A 245 19.51 -10.50 -6.76
CA ALA A 245 19.25 -9.53 -5.70
C ALA A 245 20.24 -9.70 -4.53
N VAL A 246 20.49 -10.92 -4.09
CA VAL A 246 21.50 -11.19 -3.05
C VAL A 246 22.88 -10.70 -3.50
N LEU A 247 23.33 -11.09 -4.70
CA LEU A 247 24.65 -10.72 -5.22
C LEU A 247 24.81 -9.21 -5.38
N VAL A 248 23.81 -8.52 -5.93
CA VAL A 248 23.87 -7.07 -6.14
C VAL A 248 23.81 -6.31 -4.81
N LEU A 249 22.93 -6.72 -3.90
CA LEU A 249 22.77 -6.01 -2.63
C LEU A 249 23.97 -6.19 -1.69
N THR A 250 24.73 -7.29 -1.80
CA THR A 250 25.99 -7.48 -1.06
C THR A 250 27.11 -6.55 -1.55
N THR A 251 27.01 -5.97 -2.75
CA THR A 251 27.97 -4.98 -3.25
C THR A 251 27.74 -3.57 -2.69
N LEU A 252 26.60 -3.32 -2.03
CA LEU A 252 26.34 -2.05 -1.40
C LEU A 252 27.20 -1.91 -0.14
N GLN A 253 27.95 -0.82 -0.09
CA GLN A 253 28.68 -0.46 1.12
C GLN A 253 27.68 -0.15 2.24
N SER A 254 27.78 -0.89 3.32
CA SER A 254 26.97 -0.67 4.52
C SER A 254 27.86 -0.12 5.62
N PRO A 255 27.43 0.91 6.36
CA PRO A 255 28.18 1.36 7.52
C PRO A 255 28.31 0.19 8.52
N PRO A 256 29.45 0.10 9.22
CA PRO A 256 29.60 -0.94 10.24
C PRO A 256 28.58 -0.73 11.33
N MET A 257 27.82 -1.77 11.66
CA MET A 257 26.90 -1.74 12.80
C MET A 257 27.71 -1.59 14.09
N GLY A 258 27.39 -0.59 14.91
CA GLY A 258 28.02 -0.38 16.19
C GLY A 258 27.86 -1.60 17.11
N GLN A 259 28.92 -1.99 17.81
CA GLN A 259 28.84 -3.07 18.79
C GLN A 259 27.80 -2.69 19.88
N GLY A 260 26.81 -3.56 20.08
CA GLY A 260 25.72 -3.32 21.03
C GLY A 260 24.60 -2.39 20.57
N ALA A 261 24.61 -1.89 19.32
CA ALA A 261 23.58 -0.96 18.82
C ALA A 261 22.15 -1.52 18.97
N LEU A 262 21.95 -2.80 18.65
CA LEU A 262 20.65 -3.44 18.82
C LEU A 262 20.24 -3.53 20.30
N TRP A 263 21.20 -3.82 21.19
CA TRP A 263 20.91 -3.90 22.62
C TRP A 263 20.57 -2.52 23.17
N ARG A 264 21.34 -1.51 22.86
CA ARG A 264 21.07 -0.13 23.23
C ARG A 264 19.71 0.32 22.73
N PHE A 265 19.39 0.06 21.47
CA PHE A 265 18.07 0.37 20.90
C PHE A 265 16.92 -0.26 21.71
N LEU A 266 17.04 -1.55 22.08
CA LEU A 266 15.98 -2.26 22.79
C LEU A 266 15.92 -1.92 24.27
N SER A 267 17.05 -1.59 24.93
CA SER A 267 17.11 -1.37 26.38
C SER A 267 17.07 0.10 26.80
N GLU A 268 17.41 1.03 25.89
CA GLU A 268 17.51 2.44 26.21
C GLU A 268 16.68 3.30 25.27
N ASP A 269 16.91 3.19 23.94
CA ASP A 269 16.40 4.18 22.99
C ASP A 269 14.86 4.14 22.86
N ILE A 270 14.24 2.93 22.87
CA ILE A 270 12.78 2.77 22.79
C ILE A 270 12.09 2.76 24.16
N VAL A 271 12.87 2.72 25.24
CA VAL A 271 12.31 2.77 26.59
C VAL A 271 11.87 4.20 26.90
N PRO A 272 10.61 4.41 27.37
CA PRO A 272 10.13 5.75 27.74
C PRO A 272 11.10 6.47 28.66
N ALA A 273 11.44 7.72 28.34
CA ALA A 273 12.41 8.50 29.10
C ALA A 273 12.22 8.46 30.64
N PRO A 274 10.97 8.56 31.15
CA PRO A 274 10.73 8.49 32.60
C PRO A 274 11.03 7.13 33.26
N LEU A 275 11.25 6.08 32.46
CA LEU A 275 11.52 4.72 32.97
C LEU A 275 13.01 4.33 32.90
N ARG A 276 13.87 5.17 32.30
CA ARG A 276 15.30 4.84 32.08
C ARG A 276 16.09 4.79 33.38
N ASP A 277 15.76 5.69 34.32
CA ASP A 277 16.47 5.80 35.62
C ASP A 277 15.73 5.12 36.76
N GLY A 278 14.63 4.43 36.49
CA GLY A 278 13.80 3.72 37.45
C GLY A 278 12.31 3.89 37.20
N TRP A 279 11.48 3.20 37.99
CA TRP A 279 10.03 3.28 37.85
C TRP A 279 9.47 4.56 38.49
N ASP A 280 9.07 5.52 37.67
CA ASP A 280 8.29 6.70 38.07
C ASP A 280 6.96 6.74 37.33
N GLY A 281 5.89 6.29 37.93
CA GLY A 281 4.57 6.23 37.37
C GLY A 281 3.93 7.62 37.14
N ALA A 282 4.26 8.61 37.93
CA ALA A 282 3.75 9.96 37.81
C ALA A 282 4.39 10.68 36.61
N ALA A 283 5.72 10.62 36.51
CA ALA A 283 6.46 11.15 35.37
C ALA A 283 6.08 10.45 34.05
N LEU A 284 5.84 9.13 34.08
CA LEU A 284 5.36 8.39 32.91
C LEU A 284 3.97 8.86 32.46
N ALA A 285 3.06 9.11 33.41
CA ALA A 285 1.71 9.57 33.09
C ALA A 285 1.73 10.99 32.48
N GLU A 286 2.58 11.88 33.01
CA GLU A 286 2.77 13.23 32.50
C GLU A 286 3.37 13.19 31.07
N TRP A 287 4.42 12.41 30.86
CA TRP A 287 5.08 12.22 29.57
C TRP A 287 4.11 11.65 28.53
N LEU A 288 3.37 10.59 28.86
CA LEU A 288 2.34 10.03 27.97
C LEU A 288 1.21 11.05 27.71
N GLY A 289 0.77 11.79 28.73
CA GLY A 289 -0.24 12.84 28.59
C GLY A 289 0.20 13.92 27.60
N HIS A 290 1.46 14.33 27.65
CA HIS A 290 2.04 15.29 26.73
C HIS A 290 2.04 14.76 25.29
N ILE A 291 2.58 13.54 25.05
CA ILE A 291 2.59 12.93 23.70
C ILE A 291 1.16 12.76 23.18
N LEU A 292 0.25 12.29 24.00
CA LEU A 292 -1.13 12.07 23.59
C LEU A 292 -1.84 13.38 23.20
N SER A 293 -1.65 14.46 23.96
CA SER A 293 -2.33 15.73 23.69
C SER A 293 -1.67 16.58 22.61
N ALA A 294 -0.33 16.63 22.57
CA ALA A 294 0.41 17.52 21.69
C ALA A 294 0.70 16.94 20.30
N GLU A 295 0.87 15.62 20.20
CA GLU A 295 1.31 14.97 18.97
C GLU A 295 0.30 13.92 18.45
N ALA A 296 -0.08 12.97 19.31
CA ALA A 296 -0.86 11.83 18.87
C ALA A 296 -2.31 12.18 18.50
N LEU A 297 -3.02 12.91 19.37
CA LEU A 297 -4.43 13.25 19.12
C LEU A 297 -4.61 14.17 17.92
N PRO A 298 -3.84 15.27 17.75
CA PRO A 298 -3.88 16.08 16.53
C PRO A 298 -3.56 15.26 15.28
N GLY A 299 -2.50 14.45 15.32
CA GLY A 299 -2.10 13.58 14.20
C GLY A 299 -3.14 12.53 13.85
N LEU A 300 -3.78 11.90 14.85
CA LEU A 300 -4.87 10.93 14.65
C LEU A 300 -6.09 11.57 13.98
N ILE A 301 -6.52 12.75 14.48
CA ILE A 301 -7.66 13.48 13.92
C ILE A 301 -7.36 13.85 12.47
N ALA A 302 -6.21 14.45 12.20
CA ALA A 302 -5.80 14.83 10.85
C ALA A 302 -5.72 13.60 9.90
N THR A 303 -5.18 12.47 10.36
CA THR A 303 -5.13 11.21 9.62
C THR A 303 -6.53 10.71 9.27
N LEU A 304 -7.47 10.73 10.22
CA LEU A 304 -8.85 10.29 10.00
C LEU A 304 -9.59 11.21 9.03
N ILE A 305 -9.43 12.54 9.16
CA ILE A 305 -10.04 13.54 8.26
C ILE A 305 -9.54 13.29 6.83
N CYS A 306 -8.22 13.24 6.65
CA CYS A 306 -7.60 13.05 5.34
C CYS A 306 -8.05 11.71 4.71
N ALA A 307 -7.98 10.60 5.47
CA ALA A 307 -8.36 9.29 4.98
C ALA A 307 -9.86 9.17 4.66
N GLN A 308 -10.74 9.82 5.44
CA GLN A 308 -12.18 9.77 5.20
C GLN A 308 -12.59 10.52 3.94
N ILE A 309 -12.02 11.72 3.72
CA ILE A 309 -12.28 12.50 2.50
C ILE A 309 -11.69 11.78 1.29
N ALA A 310 -10.45 11.28 1.40
CA ALA A 310 -9.81 10.52 0.33
C ALA A 310 -10.60 9.25 -0.03
N LEU A 311 -11.20 8.54 0.94
CA LEU A 311 -12.04 7.39 0.68
C LEU A 311 -13.27 7.72 -0.17
N VAL A 312 -13.98 8.78 0.18
CA VAL A 312 -15.19 9.19 -0.56
C VAL A 312 -14.83 9.64 -1.97
N LEU A 313 -13.77 10.43 -2.13
CA LEU A 313 -13.27 10.83 -3.45
C LEU A 313 -12.74 9.62 -4.25
N THR A 314 -12.06 8.65 -3.62
CA THR A 314 -11.70 7.36 -4.23
C THR A 314 -12.93 6.66 -4.79
N GLY A 315 -14.00 6.60 -4.00
CA GLY A 315 -15.28 6.06 -4.45
C GLY A 315 -15.85 6.81 -5.66
N ALA A 316 -15.83 8.14 -5.64
CA ALA A 316 -16.28 8.95 -6.77
C ALA A 316 -15.43 8.72 -8.03
N VAL A 317 -14.10 8.76 -7.92
CA VAL A 317 -13.20 8.47 -9.05
C VAL A 317 -13.46 7.07 -9.62
N ALA A 318 -13.57 6.05 -8.77
CA ALA A 318 -13.85 4.68 -9.20
C ALA A 318 -15.22 4.56 -9.87
N PHE A 319 -16.25 5.20 -9.30
CA PHE A 319 -17.61 5.18 -9.82
C PHE A 319 -17.69 5.73 -11.23
N PHE A 320 -17.09 6.90 -11.49
CA PHE A 320 -17.15 7.53 -12.80
C PHE A 320 -16.16 6.93 -13.82
N SER A 321 -15.06 6.34 -13.35
CA SER A 321 -14.00 5.85 -14.24
C SER A 321 -14.19 4.41 -14.72
N PHE A 322 -14.88 3.53 -13.98
CA PHE A 322 -14.95 2.10 -14.36
C PHE A 322 -15.63 1.87 -15.70
N GLY A 323 -16.61 2.71 -16.08
CA GLY A 323 -17.28 2.66 -17.36
C GLY A 323 -16.37 3.01 -18.55
N LEU A 324 -15.29 3.77 -18.31
CA LEU A 324 -14.39 4.22 -19.36
C LEU A 324 -13.69 3.06 -20.08
N ILE A 325 -13.39 1.97 -19.38
CA ILE A 325 -12.69 0.82 -19.97
C ILE A 325 -13.63 -0.19 -20.64
N VAL A 326 -14.96 0.01 -20.55
CA VAL A 326 -15.96 -0.89 -21.12
C VAL A 326 -16.32 -0.44 -22.57
N PRO A 327 -15.99 -1.21 -23.62
CA PRO A 327 -16.21 -0.79 -25.01
C PRO A 327 -17.69 -0.51 -25.37
N ARG A 328 -18.64 -1.19 -24.71
CA ARG A 328 -20.07 -0.93 -24.90
C ARG A 328 -20.54 0.39 -24.27
N VAL A 329 -19.76 0.96 -23.34
CA VAL A 329 -20.07 2.24 -22.66
C VAL A 329 -19.35 3.39 -23.36
N SER A 330 -18.04 3.34 -23.54
CA SER A 330 -17.20 4.43 -24.03
C SER A 330 -16.80 4.33 -25.50
N GLY A 331 -17.21 3.25 -26.19
CA GLY A 331 -16.73 2.90 -27.52
C GLY A 331 -15.31 2.29 -27.48
N ARG A 332 -14.85 1.76 -28.62
CA ARG A 332 -13.54 1.09 -28.69
C ARG A 332 -12.37 2.04 -28.39
N PHE A 333 -12.40 3.23 -28.97
CA PHE A 333 -11.35 4.23 -28.76
C PHE A 333 -11.36 4.76 -27.32
N GLY A 334 -12.55 5.09 -26.80
CA GLY A 334 -12.71 5.53 -25.41
C GLY A 334 -12.26 4.47 -24.39
N ALA A 335 -12.52 3.18 -24.68
CA ALA A 335 -12.09 2.08 -23.81
C ALA A 335 -10.55 1.95 -23.78
N VAL A 336 -9.87 2.09 -24.92
CA VAL A 336 -8.40 2.07 -24.98
C VAL A 336 -7.81 3.26 -24.21
N ALA A 337 -8.32 4.46 -24.44
CA ALA A 337 -7.87 5.67 -23.76
C ALA A 337 -8.16 5.60 -22.24
N GLY A 338 -9.36 5.18 -21.86
CA GLY A 338 -9.74 4.98 -20.45
C GLY A 338 -8.87 3.94 -19.76
N HIS A 339 -8.62 2.81 -20.44
CA HIS A 339 -7.70 1.78 -19.92
C HIS A 339 -6.30 2.34 -19.70
N PHE A 340 -5.75 3.07 -20.68
CA PHE A 340 -4.44 3.71 -20.56
C PHE A 340 -4.38 4.66 -19.35
N VAL A 341 -5.35 5.58 -19.23
CA VAL A 341 -5.41 6.53 -18.10
C VAL A 341 -5.46 5.82 -16.75
N LEU A 342 -6.34 4.81 -16.59
CA LEU A 342 -6.44 4.08 -15.32
C LEU A 342 -5.19 3.25 -15.04
N VAL A 343 -4.53 2.69 -16.06
CA VAL A 343 -3.27 1.96 -15.88
C VAL A 343 -2.17 2.92 -15.44
N VAL A 344 -2.04 4.08 -16.06
CA VAL A 344 -1.05 5.09 -15.67
C VAL A 344 -1.29 5.54 -14.22
N LEU A 345 -2.51 6.00 -13.87
CA LEU A 345 -2.81 6.50 -12.53
C LEU A 345 -2.59 5.45 -11.43
N ARG A 346 -2.92 4.17 -11.69
CA ARG A 346 -2.68 3.10 -10.71
C ARG A 346 -1.22 2.66 -10.63
N SER A 347 -0.43 2.91 -11.68
CA SER A 347 1.00 2.55 -11.70
C SER A 347 1.87 3.56 -10.97
N PHE A 348 1.46 4.83 -10.94
CA PHE A 348 2.11 5.82 -10.09
C PHE A 348 1.85 5.50 -8.61
N PRO A 349 2.89 5.35 -7.79
CA PRO A 349 2.71 5.30 -6.34
C PRO A 349 2.02 6.57 -5.84
N GLU A 350 1.19 6.41 -4.82
CA GLU A 350 0.43 7.50 -4.20
C GLU A 350 1.32 8.63 -3.70
N TYR A 351 2.49 8.30 -3.14
CA TYR A 351 3.43 9.31 -2.65
C TYR A 351 4.09 10.13 -3.78
N MET A 352 4.34 9.53 -4.95
CA MET A 352 4.84 10.28 -6.11
C MET A 352 3.80 11.27 -6.63
N LEU A 353 2.53 10.85 -6.69
CA LEU A 353 1.42 11.75 -7.03
C LEU A 353 1.26 12.85 -5.98
N ALA A 354 1.37 12.51 -4.70
CA ALA A 354 1.31 13.50 -3.63
C ALA A 354 2.46 14.50 -3.73
N TYR A 355 3.67 14.04 -4.05
CA TYR A 355 4.82 14.91 -4.25
C TYR A 355 4.58 15.93 -5.38
N LEU A 356 4.06 15.45 -6.54
CA LEU A 356 3.67 16.33 -7.64
C LEU A 356 2.66 17.39 -7.19
N PHE A 357 1.63 16.97 -6.45
CA PHE A 357 0.60 17.91 -6.00
C PHE A 357 1.09 18.87 -4.91
N VAL A 358 2.01 18.43 -4.03
CA VAL A 358 2.66 19.33 -3.06
C VAL A 358 3.46 20.43 -3.75
N GLN A 359 4.15 20.13 -4.85
CA GLN A 359 4.85 21.15 -5.63
C GLN A 359 3.91 22.18 -6.23
N VAL A 360 2.68 21.79 -6.60
CA VAL A 360 1.69 22.68 -7.21
C VAL A 360 0.91 23.45 -6.15
N PHE A 361 0.41 22.75 -5.12
CA PHE A 361 -0.55 23.31 -4.16
C PHE A 361 0.10 23.72 -2.83
N GLY A 362 1.32 23.30 -2.56
CA GLY A 362 1.99 23.47 -1.27
C GLY A 362 1.64 22.35 -0.27
N PRO A 363 2.32 22.34 0.90
CA PRO A 363 2.09 21.32 1.93
C PRO A 363 0.78 21.56 2.67
N SER A 364 -0.26 20.81 2.31
CA SER A 364 -1.58 20.80 2.97
C SER A 364 -2.20 19.40 2.83
N MET A 365 -3.40 19.17 3.38
CA MET A 365 -4.10 17.90 3.18
C MET A 365 -4.58 17.68 1.75
N LEU A 366 -4.77 18.76 0.97
CA LEU A 366 -5.31 18.68 -0.40
C LEU A 366 -4.48 17.81 -1.34
N PRO A 367 -3.12 17.98 -1.46
CA PRO A 367 -2.26 17.07 -2.23
C PRO A 367 -2.41 15.60 -1.86
N ALA A 368 -2.42 15.31 -0.56
CA ALA A 368 -2.56 13.94 -0.05
C ALA A 368 -3.92 13.34 -0.43
N ILE A 369 -5.00 14.08 -0.22
CA ILE A 369 -6.36 13.66 -0.57
C ILE A 369 -6.47 13.37 -2.07
N LEU A 370 -5.95 14.25 -2.93
CA LEU A 370 -5.99 14.08 -4.39
C LEU A 370 -5.16 12.86 -4.83
N ALA A 371 -3.94 12.71 -4.32
CA ALA A 371 -3.07 11.59 -4.67
C ALA A 371 -3.69 10.25 -4.29
N LEU A 372 -4.14 10.13 -3.03
CA LEU A 372 -4.77 8.92 -2.51
C LEU A 372 -6.06 8.57 -3.27
N SER A 373 -6.88 9.58 -3.57
CA SER A 373 -8.15 9.35 -4.27
C SER A 373 -7.96 8.95 -5.72
N LEU A 374 -7.06 9.58 -6.45
CA LEU A 374 -6.79 9.24 -7.85
C LEU A 374 -6.15 7.86 -7.98
N HIS A 375 -5.12 7.56 -7.17
CA HIS A 375 -4.44 6.27 -7.19
C HIS A 375 -5.39 5.12 -6.83
N ASN A 376 -6.04 5.19 -5.67
CA ASN A 376 -6.93 4.14 -5.19
C ASN A 376 -8.21 4.05 -6.04
N GLY A 377 -8.73 5.19 -6.50
CA GLY A 377 -9.87 5.24 -7.41
C GLY A 377 -9.61 4.59 -8.76
N ALA A 378 -8.41 4.80 -9.33
CA ALA A 378 -8.00 4.14 -10.56
C ALA A 378 -7.87 2.62 -10.41
N ILE A 379 -7.36 2.13 -9.27
CA ILE A 379 -7.30 0.69 -8.99
C ILE A 379 -8.71 0.08 -8.92
N ILE A 380 -9.61 0.68 -8.13
CA ILE A 380 -10.99 0.20 -8.01
C ILE A 380 -11.71 0.31 -9.34
N GLY A 381 -11.60 1.45 -10.04
CA GLY A 381 -12.22 1.68 -11.35
C GLY A 381 -11.78 0.66 -12.38
N HIS A 382 -10.49 0.34 -12.44
CA HIS A 382 -9.96 -0.70 -13.32
C HIS A 382 -10.51 -2.09 -12.98
N LEU A 383 -10.54 -2.48 -11.69
CA LEU A 383 -11.08 -3.77 -11.27
C LEU A 383 -12.57 -3.91 -11.57
N LEU A 384 -13.36 -2.87 -11.30
CA LEU A 384 -14.79 -2.86 -11.60
C LEU A 384 -15.06 -2.87 -13.10
N GLY A 385 -14.27 -2.14 -13.87
CA GLY A 385 -14.41 -2.11 -15.31
C GLY A 385 -14.13 -3.49 -15.94
N ARG A 386 -13.14 -4.23 -15.44
CA ARG A 386 -12.90 -5.62 -15.87
C ARG A 386 -14.06 -6.55 -15.50
N GLN A 387 -14.68 -6.36 -14.33
CA GLN A 387 -15.88 -7.10 -13.96
C GLN A 387 -17.07 -6.73 -14.85
N ALA A 388 -17.20 -5.44 -15.18
CA ALA A 388 -18.25 -4.97 -16.11
C ALA A 388 -18.07 -5.55 -17.52
N GLU A 389 -16.82 -5.63 -18.04
CA GLU A 389 -16.53 -6.30 -19.30
C GLU A 389 -16.94 -7.78 -19.27
N ALA A 390 -16.63 -8.49 -18.19
CA ALA A 390 -17.00 -9.90 -18.02
C ALA A 390 -18.52 -10.12 -17.95
N LEU A 391 -19.28 -9.15 -17.44
CA LEU A 391 -20.75 -9.21 -17.41
C LEU A 391 -21.39 -8.88 -18.76
N CYS A 392 -20.72 -8.14 -19.65
CA CYS A 392 -21.29 -7.70 -20.92
C CYS A 392 -21.83 -8.81 -21.83
N PRO A 393 -21.22 -10.01 -21.94
CA PRO A 393 -21.75 -11.13 -22.69
C PRO A 393 -23.02 -11.74 -22.12
N GLU A 394 -23.24 -11.60 -20.80
CA GLU A 394 -24.39 -12.15 -20.08
C GLU A 394 -25.63 -11.23 -20.16
N LEU A 395 -25.46 -10.02 -20.69
CA LEU A 395 -26.56 -9.07 -20.84
C LEU A 395 -27.45 -9.47 -22.00
N ARG A 396 -28.73 -9.07 -21.91
CA ARG A 396 -29.69 -9.28 -22.98
C ARG A 396 -29.21 -8.66 -24.31
N ALA A 397 -29.67 -9.23 -25.44
CA ALA A 397 -29.28 -8.76 -26.78
C ALA A 397 -29.71 -7.31 -27.05
N ASP A 398 -30.84 -6.88 -26.44
CA ASP A 398 -31.41 -5.54 -26.51
C ASP A 398 -30.89 -4.57 -25.43
N ALA A 399 -29.88 -4.97 -24.67
CA ALA A 399 -29.31 -4.11 -23.62
C ALA A 399 -28.83 -2.77 -24.22
N PRO A 400 -29.07 -1.65 -23.51
CA PRO A 400 -28.68 -0.33 -23.97
C PRO A 400 -27.15 -0.21 -24.12
N ARG A 401 -26.68 0.87 -24.74
CA ARG A 401 -25.24 1.22 -24.86
C ARG A 401 -24.97 2.57 -24.21
N GLY A 402 -23.68 2.90 -24.07
CA GLY A 402 -23.27 4.19 -23.53
C GLY A 402 -23.60 4.37 -22.05
N VAL A 403 -23.86 5.60 -21.67
CA VAL A 403 -24.13 5.99 -20.26
C VAL A 403 -25.35 5.27 -19.69
N THR A 404 -26.35 4.96 -20.50
CA THR A 404 -27.55 4.21 -20.07
C THR A 404 -27.18 2.79 -19.64
N LEU A 405 -26.31 2.10 -20.38
CA LEU A 405 -25.78 0.78 -19.98
C LEU A 405 -25.03 0.88 -18.66
N TRP A 406 -24.16 1.87 -18.51
CA TRP A 406 -23.39 2.10 -17.30
C TRP A 406 -24.29 2.32 -16.08
N ALA A 407 -25.26 3.25 -16.19
CA ALA A 407 -26.07 3.68 -15.06
C ALA A 407 -27.14 2.65 -14.63
N TRP A 408 -27.82 2.00 -15.61
CA TRP A 408 -29.01 1.19 -15.33
C TRP A 408 -28.72 -0.31 -15.31
N GLU A 409 -27.70 -0.81 -15.98
CA GLU A 409 -27.39 -2.25 -16.01
C GLU A 409 -26.14 -2.59 -15.20
N LEU A 410 -25.02 -1.92 -15.46
CA LEU A 410 -23.74 -2.29 -14.87
C LEU A 410 -23.63 -1.83 -13.41
N MET A 411 -23.95 -0.57 -13.13
CA MET A 411 -23.76 -0.01 -11.80
C MET A 411 -24.60 -0.70 -10.72
N PRO A 412 -25.91 -0.97 -10.90
CA PRO A 412 -26.70 -1.67 -9.89
C PRO A 412 -26.19 -3.08 -9.60
N ARG A 413 -25.71 -3.80 -10.63
CA ARG A 413 -25.17 -5.16 -10.48
C ARG A 413 -23.82 -5.16 -9.77
N LEU A 414 -22.97 -4.18 -10.03
CA LEU A 414 -21.61 -4.06 -9.48
C LEU A 414 -21.55 -3.29 -8.17
N TYR A 415 -22.64 -2.65 -7.73
CA TYR A 415 -22.65 -1.79 -6.55
C TYR A 415 -22.17 -2.48 -5.27
N GLY A 416 -22.49 -3.76 -5.10
CA GLY A 416 -22.00 -4.56 -3.97
C GLY A 416 -20.50 -4.77 -3.99
N SER A 417 -19.91 -5.07 -5.16
CA SER A 417 -18.47 -5.21 -5.36
C SER A 417 -17.76 -3.86 -5.19
N PHE A 418 -18.34 -2.78 -5.75
CA PHE A 418 -17.86 -1.42 -5.59
C PHE A 418 -17.70 -1.05 -4.11
N LEU A 419 -18.76 -1.17 -3.33
CA LEU A 419 -18.73 -0.81 -1.91
C LEU A 419 -17.78 -1.70 -1.11
N ALA A 420 -17.71 -3.00 -1.43
CA ALA A 420 -16.77 -3.91 -0.78
C ALA A 420 -15.31 -3.54 -1.07
N LEU A 421 -14.99 -3.12 -2.30
CA LEU A 421 -13.65 -2.65 -2.68
C LEU A 421 -13.30 -1.33 -2.00
N CYS A 422 -14.23 -0.37 -1.92
CA CYS A 422 -14.04 0.88 -1.18
C CYS A 422 -13.76 0.62 0.30
N LEU A 423 -14.55 -0.23 0.96
CA LEU A 423 -14.34 -0.59 2.35
C LEU A 423 -13.02 -1.34 2.58
N TYR A 424 -12.58 -2.17 1.63
CA TYR A 424 -11.28 -2.82 1.70
C TYR A 424 -10.13 -1.82 1.57
N ARG A 425 -10.29 -0.82 0.69
CA ARG A 425 -9.28 0.23 0.51
C ARG A 425 -9.20 1.21 1.67
N TRP A 426 -10.23 1.34 2.50
CA TRP A 426 -10.23 2.27 3.63
C TRP A 426 -9.05 2.08 4.57
N GLU A 427 -8.77 0.82 4.96
CA GLU A 427 -7.57 0.48 5.76
C GLU A 427 -6.28 0.89 5.04
N ILE A 428 -6.20 0.62 3.73
CA ILE A 428 -5.01 0.90 2.93
C ILE A 428 -4.79 2.41 2.83
N ILE A 429 -5.82 3.18 2.48
CA ILE A 429 -5.78 4.64 2.41
C ILE A 429 -5.32 5.24 3.74
N LEU A 430 -5.88 4.76 4.86
CA LEU A 430 -5.49 5.23 6.19
C LEU A 430 -3.99 4.99 6.47
N ARG A 431 -3.46 3.84 6.10
CA ARG A 431 -2.04 3.54 6.27
C ARG A 431 -1.16 4.37 5.33
N GLU A 432 -1.62 4.62 4.11
CA GLU A 432 -0.93 5.46 3.13
C GLU A 432 -0.90 6.94 3.54
N THR A 433 -1.89 7.43 4.33
CA THR A 433 -1.82 8.82 4.86
C THR A 433 -0.60 9.06 5.75
N ALA A 434 -0.07 8.02 6.35
CA ALA A 434 1.13 8.11 7.17
C ALA A 434 2.37 8.54 6.35
N VAL A 435 2.48 8.06 5.09
CA VAL A 435 3.57 8.47 4.19
C VAL A 435 3.47 9.94 3.79
N MET A 436 2.24 10.48 3.74
CA MET A 436 2.02 11.89 3.41
C MET A 436 2.60 12.83 4.47
N GLY A 437 2.83 12.33 5.68
CA GLY A 437 3.50 13.08 6.75
C GLY A 437 4.91 13.54 6.39
N LEU A 438 5.69 12.71 5.64
CA LEU A 438 7.01 13.10 5.16
C LEU A 438 6.98 14.25 4.16
N LEU A 439 5.85 14.46 3.53
CA LEU A 439 5.63 15.57 2.59
C LEU A 439 5.11 16.84 3.30
N GLY A 440 5.17 16.89 4.63
CA GLY A 440 4.75 18.01 5.44
C GLY A 440 3.24 18.09 5.75
N VAL A 441 2.47 17.05 5.44
CA VAL A 441 1.06 16.97 5.82
C VAL A 441 0.96 16.54 7.28
N MET A 442 0.38 17.35 8.16
CA MET A 442 0.34 17.15 9.64
C MET A 442 -0.54 15.96 10.06
N THR A 443 -0.34 14.81 9.45
CA THR A 443 -0.92 13.52 9.86
C THR A 443 -0.11 12.88 10.98
N LEU A 444 -0.56 11.75 11.52
CA LEU A 444 0.20 11.01 12.52
C LEU A 444 1.61 10.63 12.04
N GLY A 445 1.77 10.42 10.72
CA GLY A 445 3.07 10.14 10.10
C GLY A 445 4.04 11.31 10.19
N PHE A 446 3.57 12.55 10.16
CA PHE A 446 4.41 13.74 10.35
C PHE A 446 5.04 13.76 11.75
N TYR A 447 4.25 13.48 12.78
CA TYR A 447 4.75 13.43 14.16
C TYR A 447 5.70 12.24 14.39
N ILE A 448 5.46 11.11 13.73
CA ILE A 448 6.38 9.96 13.78
C ILE A 448 7.72 10.33 13.14
N ASP A 449 7.69 10.94 11.94
CA ASP A 449 8.90 11.35 11.23
C ASP A 449 9.68 12.41 12.02
N SER A 450 9.00 13.41 12.57
CA SER A 450 9.60 14.43 13.44
C SER A 450 10.27 13.82 14.68
N ALA A 451 9.57 12.93 15.37
CA ALA A 451 10.12 12.24 16.55
C ALA A 451 11.36 11.39 16.19
N MET A 452 11.37 10.76 15.01
CA MET A 452 12.54 10.01 14.54
C MET A 452 13.69 10.93 14.13
N ALA A 453 13.42 12.05 13.45
CA ALA A 453 14.43 13.03 13.08
C ALA A 453 15.07 13.70 14.31
N GLU A 454 14.31 13.88 15.37
CA GLU A 454 14.77 14.42 16.65
C GLU A 454 15.40 13.36 17.57
N LEU A 455 15.49 12.09 17.11
CA LEU A 455 15.98 10.94 17.89
C LEU A 455 15.18 10.65 19.16
N ARG A 456 13.92 11.08 19.23
CA ARG A 456 12.96 10.73 20.30
C ARG A 456 12.29 9.38 19.98
N LEU A 457 13.08 8.31 19.99
CA LEU A 457 12.65 6.99 19.52
C LEU A 457 11.58 6.36 20.42
N ASP A 458 11.59 6.67 21.70
CA ASP A 458 10.55 6.31 22.65
C ASP A 458 9.18 6.92 22.30
N CYS A 459 9.14 8.21 21.95
CA CYS A 459 7.94 8.87 21.43
C CYS A 459 7.50 8.28 20.09
N ALA A 460 8.44 8.08 19.17
CA ALA A 460 8.17 7.51 17.86
C ALA A 460 7.50 6.12 17.95
N VAL A 461 7.98 5.26 18.86
CA VAL A 461 7.39 3.93 19.10
C VAL A 461 5.96 4.03 19.63
N VAL A 462 5.68 4.94 20.56
CA VAL A 462 4.31 5.16 21.05
C VAL A 462 3.38 5.60 19.90
N LEU A 463 3.81 6.56 19.08
CA LEU A 463 3.04 7.03 17.94
C LEU A 463 2.83 5.92 16.88
N LEU A 464 3.84 5.07 16.64
CA LEU A 464 3.73 3.90 15.75
C LEU A 464 2.73 2.87 16.27
N VAL A 465 2.73 2.59 17.58
CA VAL A 465 1.75 1.70 18.19
C VAL A 465 0.34 2.25 18.01
N MET A 466 0.16 3.56 18.16
CA MET A 466 -1.13 4.22 17.95
C MET A 466 -1.55 4.17 16.46
N ALA A 467 -0.64 4.40 15.52
CA ALA A 467 -0.91 4.29 14.08
C ALA A 467 -1.32 2.86 13.69
N GLY A 468 -0.59 1.87 14.22
CA GLY A 468 -0.90 0.46 14.03
C GLY A 468 -2.25 0.07 14.66
N GLY A 469 -2.54 0.56 15.86
CA GLY A 469 -3.81 0.37 16.55
C GLY A 469 -5.00 0.96 15.77
N LEU A 470 -4.84 2.19 15.26
CA LEU A 470 -5.84 2.86 14.42
C LEU A 470 -6.10 2.05 13.14
N THR A 471 -5.06 1.61 12.46
CA THR A 471 -5.16 0.77 11.27
C THR A 471 -5.91 -0.53 11.55
N ALA A 472 -5.58 -1.21 12.66
CA ALA A 472 -6.25 -2.44 13.08
C ALA A 472 -7.72 -2.22 13.46
N ALA A 473 -8.05 -1.08 14.07
CA ALA A 473 -9.42 -0.71 14.41
C ALA A 473 -10.26 -0.48 13.14
N ILE A 474 -9.77 0.27 12.17
CA ILE A 474 -10.44 0.52 10.89
C ILE A 474 -10.59 -0.76 10.08
N ASP A 475 -9.57 -1.64 10.02
CA ASP A 475 -9.68 -2.95 9.37
C ASP A 475 -10.78 -3.80 10.02
N SER A 476 -10.84 -3.81 11.35
CA SER A 476 -11.87 -4.56 12.09
C SER A 476 -13.27 -4.01 11.83
N MET A 477 -13.44 -2.69 11.82
CA MET A 477 -14.71 -2.02 11.50
C MET A 477 -15.13 -2.28 10.04
N SER A 478 -14.20 -2.14 9.10
CA SER A 478 -14.43 -2.45 7.68
C SER A 478 -14.88 -3.90 7.47
N ARG A 479 -14.24 -4.85 8.13
CA ARG A 479 -14.66 -6.27 8.10
C ARG A 479 -16.05 -6.48 8.70
N ALA A 480 -16.35 -5.83 9.81
CA ALA A 480 -17.68 -5.93 10.46
C ALA A 480 -18.78 -5.40 9.55
N ILE A 481 -18.57 -4.25 8.90
CA ILE A 481 -19.52 -3.66 7.94
C ILE A 481 -19.73 -4.60 6.74
N ARG A 482 -18.64 -5.11 6.13
CA ARG A 482 -18.73 -6.04 4.99
C ARG A 482 -19.48 -7.33 5.34
N ARG A 483 -19.28 -7.88 6.55
CA ARG A 483 -20.03 -9.06 7.03
C ARG A 483 -21.51 -8.78 7.14
N ARG A 484 -21.92 -7.62 7.67
CA ARG A 484 -23.32 -7.21 7.80
C ARG A 484 -24.00 -6.92 6.47
N LEU A 485 -23.22 -6.45 5.48
CA LEU A 485 -23.71 -6.22 4.11
C LEU A 485 -23.90 -7.52 3.32
N GLY A 486 -23.45 -8.65 3.80
CA GLY A 486 -23.48 -9.92 3.08
C GLY A 486 -22.62 -9.95 1.82
N THR A 487 -21.71 -8.99 1.68
CA THR A 487 -20.79 -8.86 0.54
C THR A 487 -19.59 -9.82 0.65
N GLY A 488 -19.73 -10.95 1.33
CA GLY A 488 -18.74 -12.04 1.37
C GLY A 488 -18.40 -12.64 -0.01
N ALA A 489 -19.00 -12.11 -1.08
CA ALA A 489 -18.79 -12.51 -2.46
C ALA A 489 -17.40 -12.18 -3.05
N LEU A 490 -16.57 -11.36 -2.41
CA LEU A 490 -15.16 -11.23 -2.76
C LEU A 490 -14.38 -12.55 -2.57
N ARG A 491 -14.89 -13.47 -1.75
CA ARG A 491 -14.39 -14.84 -1.61
C ARG A 491 -14.54 -15.70 -2.88
N ARG A 492 -15.38 -15.29 -3.84
CA ARG A 492 -15.67 -16.04 -5.07
C ARG A 492 -15.16 -15.37 -6.34
N MET A 493 -14.39 -14.30 -6.22
CA MET A 493 -13.71 -13.78 -7.41
C MET A 493 -12.59 -14.75 -7.80
N PRO A 494 -12.58 -15.29 -9.02
CA PRO A 494 -11.41 -15.95 -9.53
C PRO A 494 -10.25 -14.96 -9.45
N GLN A 495 -9.16 -15.34 -8.82
CA GLN A 495 -7.96 -14.50 -8.72
C GLN A 495 -7.41 -14.11 -10.10
N GLU A 496 -7.71 -14.92 -11.12
CA GLU A 496 -7.49 -14.65 -12.55
C GLU A 496 -8.13 -13.32 -13.01
N THR A 497 -9.28 -12.94 -12.45
CA THR A 497 -9.95 -11.67 -12.78
C THR A 497 -9.26 -10.47 -12.12
N LEU A 498 -8.64 -10.66 -10.97
CA LEU A 498 -7.86 -9.62 -10.29
C LEU A 498 -6.54 -9.32 -11.02
N LEU A 499 -5.99 -10.29 -11.73
CA LEU A 499 -4.70 -10.20 -12.42
C LEU A 499 -4.82 -10.01 -13.92
N GLY A 500 -6.04 -10.04 -14.47
CA GLY A 500 -6.26 -9.88 -15.92
C GLY A 500 -5.68 -11.03 -16.75
N GLU A 501 -5.63 -12.25 -16.20
CA GLU A 501 -5.24 -13.44 -16.95
C GLU A 501 -6.41 -13.96 -17.78
N ARG A 502 -6.49 -13.53 -19.03
CA ARG A 502 -6.70 -14.41 -20.18
C ARG A 502 -5.62 -14.03 -21.20
N ALA A 503 -4.90 -15.07 -21.61
CA ALA A 503 -3.81 -15.16 -22.56
C ALA A 503 -3.91 -14.20 -23.73
#